data_1040b3c08edbdc6e93a4fd937576a048
#
_entry.id   1040b3c08edbdc6e93a4fd937576a048
#
_cell.length_a   1.000
_cell.length_b   1.000
_cell.length_c   1.000
_cell.angle_alpha   90.00
_cell.angle_beta   90.00
_cell.angle_gamma   90.00
#
_symmetry.space_group_name_H-M   'P 1'
#
loop_
_entity.id
_entity.type
_entity.pdbx_description
1 polymer ?
#
loop_
_entity_poly.entity_id
_entity_poly.type
_entity_poly.pdbx_seq_one_letter_code
_entity_poly.pdbx_strand_id
1 'polypeptide(L)'
;MRIAVIGSGISGLASAYLLHPHADVHIFERDSRVGGHSHTVDADFNGVKVPVDTGFIVFNPLNYPNLVSMFERLDVPWIDTDMSFAVSLREGGCEYEGSLAGLVAQPGNLLKPRYWSMISDLVRFYRTGYSRAHSGPTDESLAEFLRRDGYGTAVIEDHL
;
A
#
# COMPACT_ATOMS: atom_id res chain seq x y z
N MET A 1 31.56 15.14 -13.26
CA MET A 1 30.43 14.87 -14.21
C MET A 1 29.23 15.66 -13.71
N ARG A 2 28.42 16.23 -14.63
CA ARG A 2 27.19 16.93 -14.28
C ARG A 2 26.00 16.02 -14.60
N ILE A 3 25.07 15.90 -13.67
CA ILE A 3 23.89 15.02 -13.79
C ILE A 3 22.63 15.85 -13.52
N ALA A 4 21.66 15.74 -14.40
CA ALA A 4 20.32 16.28 -14.20
C ALA A 4 19.37 15.17 -13.74
N VAL A 5 18.70 15.38 -12.62
CA VAL A 5 17.65 14.50 -12.10
C VAL A 5 16.30 15.20 -12.31
N ILE A 6 15.40 14.56 -13.03
CA ILE A 6 14.10 15.14 -13.37
C ILE A 6 13.05 14.58 -12.41
N GLY A 7 12.45 15.46 -11.62
CA GLY A 7 11.47 15.15 -10.59
C GLY A 7 12.11 14.94 -9.22
N SER A 8 11.45 15.46 -8.19
CA SER A 8 11.87 15.38 -6.78
C SER A 8 11.01 14.41 -5.94
N GLY A 9 10.40 13.42 -6.58
CA GLY A 9 9.80 12.29 -5.87
C GLY A 9 10.88 11.40 -5.24
N ILE A 10 10.46 10.35 -4.52
CA ILE A 10 11.39 9.46 -3.79
C ILE A 10 12.51 8.91 -4.69
N SER A 11 12.21 8.52 -5.93
CA SER A 11 13.21 7.99 -6.86
C SER A 11 14.26 9.05 -7.24
N GLY A 12 13.82 10.27 -7.53
CA GLY A 12 14.73 11.37 -7.86
C GLY A 12 15.59 11.81 -6.68
N LEU A 13 14.97 11.97 -5.52
CA LEU A 13 15.70 12.35 -4.29
C LEU A 13 16.70 11.28 -3.86
N ALA A 14 16.32 10.00 -3.87
CA ALA A 14 17.22 8.89 -3.55
C ALA A 14 18.38 8.80 -4.55
N SER A 15 18.12 8.95 -5.84
CA SER A 15 19.15 8.97 -6.88
C SER A 15 20.12 10.13 -6.67
N ALA A 16 19.60 11.32 -6.42
CA ALA A 16 20.42 12.50 -6.17
C ALA A 16 21.26 12.33 -4.89
N TYR A 17 20.68 11.80 -3.82
CA TYR A 17 21.39 11.51 -2.58
C TYR A 17 22.55 10.54 -2.78
N LEU A 18 22.37 9.49 -3.56
CA LEU A 18 23.42 8.51 -3.82
C LEU A 18 24.51 9.03 -4.79
N LEU A 19 24.15 9.92 -5.70
CA LEU A 19 25.07 10.42 -6.73
C LEU A 19 25.86 11.67 -6.32
N HIS A 20 25.33 12.51 -5.42
CA HIS A 20 25.94 13.79 -5.09
C HIS A 20 27.37 13.71 -4.53
N PRO A 21 27.83 12.63 -3.85
CA PRO A 21 29.22 12.54 -3.43
C PRO A 21 30.20 12.35 -4.60
N HIS A 22 29.71 11.96 -5.78
CA HIS A 22 30.50 11.56 -6.95
C HIS A 22 30.30 12.47 -8.16
N ALA A 23 29.29 13.36 -8.13
CA ALA A 23 28.93 14.20 -9.28
C ALA A 23 28.29 15.52 -8.83
N ASP A 24 28.31 16.50 -9.74
CA ASP A 24 27.55 17.73 -9.61
C ASP A 24 26.10 17.45 -10.05
N VAL A 25 25.20 17.30 -9.06
CA VAL A 25 23.81 16.86 -9.29
C VAL A 25 22.85 18.02 -9.20
N HIS A 26 22.05 18.21 -10.22
CA HIS A 26 20.98 19.20 -10.28
C HIS A 26 19.63 18.52 -10.36
N ILE A 27 18.72 18.85 -9.44
CA ILE A 27 17.35 18.35 -9.44
C ILE A 27 16.45 19.41 -10.07
N PHE A 28 15.60 18.99 -11.01
CA PHE A 28 14.60 19.82 -11.66
C PHE A 28 13.20 19.33 -11.25
N GLU A 29 12.46 20.20 -10.58
CA GLU A 29 11.10 19.94 -10.14
C GLU A 29 10.14 20.93 -10.82
N ARG A 30 9.02 20.42 -11.32
CA ARG A 30 7.99 21.25 -11.97
C ARG A 30 7.09 21.93 -10.97
N ASP A 31 6.79 21.23 -9.86
CA ASP A 31 5.85 21.73 -8.87
C ASP A 31 6.57 22.65 -7.86
N SER A 32 5.82 23.47 -7.16
CA SER A 32 6.35 24.39 -6.14
C SER A 32 6.82 23.67 -4.87
N ARG A 33 6.64 22.37 -4.80
CA ARG A 33 6.91 21.50 -3.67
C ARG A 33 7.79 20.32 -4.09
N VAL A 34 8.74 19.94 -3.25
CA VAL A 34 9.51 18.70 -3.38
C VAL A 34 8.79 17.52 -2.71
N GLY A 35 9.19 16.28 -3.03
CA GLY A 35 8.70 15.07 -2.39
C GLY A 35 7.76 14.21 -3.26
N GLY A 36 7.20 14.77 -4.32
CA GLY A 36 6.31 14.03 -5.22
C GLY A 36 5.07 13.50 -4.51
N HIS A 37 4.88 12.19 -4.50
CA HIS A 37 3.74 11.56 -3.81
C HIS A 37 3.84 11.67 -2.27
N SER A 38 5.03 11.67 -1.69
CA SER A 38 5.21 11.91 -0.26
C SER A 38 4.84 13.36 0.09
N HIS A 39 3.90 13.53 1.00
CA HIS A 39 3.36 14.84 1.34
C HIS A 39 2.86 14.88 2.76
N THR A 40 3.61 15.60 3.60
CA THR A 40 3.22 15.90 4.98
C THR A 40 2.71 17.33 5.06
N VAL A 41 1.60 17.56 5.71
CA VAL A 41 1.02 18.90 5.95
C VAL A 41 0.85 19.14 7.43
N ASP A 42 1.08 20.38 7.87
CA ASP A 42 0.75 20.78 9.24
C ASP A 42 -0.75 21.05 9.36
N ALA A 43 -1.47 20.18 10.05
CA ALA A 43 -2.85 20.40 10.41
C ALA A 43 -2.93 21.14 11.75
N ASP A 44 -3.82 22.14 11.83
CA ASP A 44 -4.12 22.81 13.10
C ASP A 44 -5.22 22.03 13.83
N PHE A 45 -4.89 21.50 14.98
CA PHE A 45 -5.85 20.85 15.86
C PHE A 45 -5.92 21.60 17.20
N ASN A 46 -6.93 22.42 17.36
CA ASN A 46 -7.13 23.27 18.57
C ASN A 46 -5.92 24.17 18.91
N GLY A 47 -5.28 24.77 17.90
CA GLY A 47 -4.12 25.65 18.06
C GLY A 47 -2.79 24.92 18.18
N VAL A 48 -2.78 23.60 18.10
CA VAL A 48 -1.58 22.77 18.04
C VAL A 48 -1.34 22.30 16.62
N LYS A 49 -0.19 22.63 16.04
CA LYS A 49 0.22 22.10 14.73
C LYS A 49 0.67 20.65 14.86
N VAL A 50 0.01 19.78 14.11
CA VAL A 50 0.32 18.35 14.03
C VAL A 50 0.71 18.01 12.60
N PRO A 51 1.90 17.45 12.34
CA PRO A 51 2.26 16.96 11.02
C PRO A 51 1.39 15.74 10.66
N VAL A 52 0.78 15.79 9.48
CA VAL A 52 -0.09 14.72 8.96
C VAL A 52 0.39 14.31 7.59
N ASP A 53 0.73 13.05 7.43
CA ASP A 53 1.08 12.48 6.15
C ASP A 53 -0.18 12.27 5.31
N THR A 54 -0.23 12.92 4.15
CA THR A 54 -1.37 12.86 3.22
C THR A 54 -1.09 12.03 1.98
N GLY A 55 0.17 11.64 1.77
CA GLY A 55 0.60 10.73 0.71
C GLY A 55 1.72 9.82 1.21
N PHE A 56 1.70 8.53 0.82
CA PHE A 56 2.61 7.51 1.29
C PHE A 56 2.69 7.42 2.83
N ILE A 57 1.56 7.15 3.44
CA ILE A 57 1.38 7.20 4.89
C ILE A 57 1.87 5.96 5.64
N VAL A 58 2.08 4.84 4.95
CA VAL A 58 2.53 3.56 5.55
C VAL A 58 3.49 2.81 4.63
N PHE A 59 4.38 2.05 5.22
CA PHE A 59 5.24 1.08 4.54
C PHE A 59 5.46 -0.15 5.42
N ASN A 60 5.87 -1.26 4.79
CA ASN A 60 6.19 -2.49 5.49
C ASN A 60 7.71 -2.70 5.40
N PRO A 61 8.45 -2.73 6.53
CA PRO A 61 9.92 -2.86 6.51
C PRO A 61 10.43 -4.09 5.75
N LEU A 62 9.68 -5.20 5.78
CA LEU A 62 10.04 -6.43 5.08
C LEU A 62 10.06 -6.24 3.54
N ASN A 63 9.11 -5.46 3.03
CA ASN A 63 8.93 -5.26 1.59
C ASN A 63 9.70 -4.06 1.04
N TYR A 64 10.19 -3.17 1.93
CA TYR A 64 10.89 -1.93 1.56
C TYR A 64 12.30 -1.82 2.17
N PRO A 65 13.19 -2.85 2.04
CA PRO A 65 14.48 -2.87 2.73
C PRO A 65 15.38 -1.68 2.36
N ASN A 66 15.34 -1.24 1.10
CA ASN A 66 16.14 -0.08 0.66
C ASN A 66 15.64 1.25 1.24
N LEU A 67 14.32 1.39 1.41
CA LEU A 67 13.73 2.56 2.05
C LEU A 67 14.09 2.62 3.53
N VAL A 68 13.99 1.49 4.23
CA VAL A 68 14.42 1.36 5.63
C VAL A 68 15.88 1.76 5.79
N SER A 69 16.77 1.19 4.96
CA SER A 69 18.21 1.53 5.00
C SER A 69 18.48 3.02 4.72
N MET A 70 17.68 3.65 3.86
CA MET A 70 17.79 5.08 3.60
C MET A 70 17.31 5.90 4.79
N PHE A 71 16.21 5.52 5.43
CA PHE A 71 15.69 6.19 6.63
C PHE A 71 16.65 6.10 7.80
N GLU A 72 17.25 4.92 8.02
CA GLU A 72 18.31 4.74 9.04
C GLU A 72 19.52 5.65 8.80
N ARG A 73 19.98 5.76 7.54
CA ARG A 73 21.11 6.64 7.18
C ARG A 73 20.82 8.12 7.34
N LEU A 74 19.57 8.52 7.16
CA LEU A 74 19.12 9.90 7.22
C LEU A 74 18.52 10.25 8.60
N ASP A 75 18.51 9.31 9.53
CA ASP A 75 17.91 9.45 10.86
C ASP A 75 16.43 9.93 10.78
N VAL A 76 15.68 9.34 9.83
CA VAL A 76 14.25 9.62 9.66
C VAL A 76 13.45 8.75 10.62
N PRO A 77 12.75 9.34 11.60
CA PRO A 77 11.95 8.56 12.53
C PRO A 77 10.67 8.01 11.85
N TRP A 78 10.28 6.81 12.24
CA TRP A 78 8.98 6.24 11.96
C TRP A 78 8.42 5.55 13.19
N ILE A 79 7.13 5.27 13.18
CA ILE A 79 6.43 4.58 14.25
C ILE A 79 5.71 3.35 13.69
N ASP A 80 5.61 2.32 14.52
CA ASP A 80 4.78 1.16 14.19
C ASP A 80 3.30 1.56 14.27
N THR A 81 2.53 1.08 13.31
CA THR A 81 1.09 1.32 13.24
C THR A 81 0.37 0.05 12.78
N ASP A 82 -0.86 -0.13 13.22
CA ASP A 82 -1.72 -1.19 12.73
C ASP A 82 -2.25 -0.82 11.35
N MET A 83 -1.91 -1.64 10.36
CA MET A 83 -2.45 -1.51 9.01
C MET A 83 -3.66 -2.45 8.90
N SER A 84 -4.82 -1.93 9.17
CA SER A 84 -6.10 -2.61 8.99
C SER A 84 -6.85 -2.06 7.79
N PHE A 85 -7.76 -2.85 7.25
CA PHE A 85 -8.71 -2.39 6.25
C PHE A 85 -10.11 -2.88 6.63
N ALA A 86 -11.10 -2.09 6.28
CA ALA A 86 -12.50 -2.44 6.46
C ALA A 86 -13.24 -2.26 5.14
N VAL A 87 -14.25 -3.10 4.95
CA VAL A 87 -15.10 -3.11 3.76
C VAL A 87 -16.54 -2.87 4.20
N SER A 88 -17.21 -1.92 3.55
CA SER A 88 -18.64 -1.68 3.69
C SER A 88 -19.28 -1.67 2.31
N LEU A 89 -20.16 -2.61 2.06
CA LEU A 89 -20.83 -2.81 0.78
C LEU A 89 -22.33 -2.69 0.93
N ARG A 90 -22.98 -2.24 -0.14
CA ARG A 90 -24.43 -2.20 -0.23
C ARG A 90 -25.09 -1.45 0.94
N GLU A 91 -24.55 -0.27 1.25
CA GLU A 91 -25.06 0.61 2.32
C GLU A 91 -25.15 -0.11 3.69
N GLY A 92 -24.11 -0.87 4.04
CA GLY A 92 -24.05 -1.63 5.30
C GLY A 92 -24.64 -3.05 5.21
N GLY A 93 -25.03 -3.51 4.02
CA GLY A 93 -25.54 -4.87 3.81
C GLY A 93 -24.50 -5.99 3.97
N CYS A 94 -23.21 -5.65 3.86
CA CYS A 94 -22.08 -6.53 4.17
C CYS A 94 -20.90 -5.69 4.64
N GLU A 95 -20.59 -5.80 5.91
CA GLU A 95 -19.46 -5.10 6.53
C GLU A 95 -18.55 -6.10 7.22
N TYR A 96 -17.25 -5.91 7.05
CA TYR A 96 -16.24 -6.70 7.74
C TYR A 96 -14.90 -5.95 7.74
N GLU A 97 -14.01 -6.40 8.60
CA GLU A 97 -12.64 -5.90 8.72
C GLU A 97 -11.67 -7.08 8.64
N GLY A 98 -10.43 -6.84 8.25
CA GLY A 98 -9.45 -7.88 7.93
C GLY A 98 -8.92 -8.71 9.08
N SER A 99 -9.32 -8.47 10.33
CA SER A 99 -8.98 -9.30 11.49
C SER A 99 -9.99 -10.43 11.70
N LEU A 100 -9.61 -11.45 12.48
CA LEU A 100 -10.53 -12.53 12.86
C LEU A 100 -11.77 -12.01 13.60
N ALA A 101 -11.61 -11.00 14.45
CA ALA A 101 -12.72 -10.35 15.14
C ALA A 101 -13.59 -9.54 14.16
N GLY A 102 -12.97 -8.82 13.22
CA GLY A 102 -13.64 -8.03 12.22
C GLY A 102 -14.44 -8.85 11.20
N LEU A 103 -14.01 -10.08 10.90
CA LEU A 103 -14.78 -11.00 10.05
C LEU A 103 -16.12 -11.41 10.67
N VAL A 104 -16.25 -11.37 11.99
CA VAL A 104 -17.50 -11.72 12.72
C VAL A 104 -18.21 -10.48 13.30
N ALA A 105 -17.71 -9.27 13.02
CA ALA A 105 -18.26 -8.02 13.57
C ALA A 105 -19.72 -7.77 13.18
N GLN A 106 -20.15 -8.24 11.99
CA GLN A 106 -21.55 -8.22 11.58
C GLN A 106 -22.12 -9.65 11.60
N PRO A 107 -22.79 -10.08 12.68
CA PRO A 107 -23.23 -11.47 12.84
C PRO A 107 -24.14 -11.98 11.73
N GLY A 108 -24.93 -11.10 11.11
CA GLY A 108 -25.78 -11.44 9.96
C GLY A 108 -25.03 -11.99 8.73
N ASN A 109 -23.73 -11.66 8.60
CA ASN A 109 -22.90 -12.19 7.52
C ASN A 109 -22.65 -13.69 7.68
N LEU A 110 -22.55 -14.17 8.91
CA LEU A 110 -22.29 -15.59 9.21
C LEU A 110 -23.40 -16.51 8.72
N LEU A 111 -24.61 -15.98 8.51
CA LEU A 111 -25.77 -16.72 7.99
C LEU A 111 -25.83 -16.74 6.45
N LYS A 112 -24.92 -16.02 5.77
CA LYS A 112 -24.92 -15.88 4.30
C LYS A 112 -23.93 -16.88 3.67
N PRO A 113 -24.39 -17.86 2.87
CA PRO A 113 -23.47 -18.76 2.17
C PRO A 113 -22.46 -18.05 1.26
N ARG A 114 -22.89 -16.93 0.64
CA ARG A 114 -22.05 -16.06 -0.18
C ARG A 114 -20.84 -15.53 0.59
N TYR A 115 -21.04 -15.14 1.85
CA TYR A 115 -19.97 -14.64 2.72
C TYR A 115 -18.90 -15.70 2.97
N TRP A 116 -19.30 -16.93 3.28
CA TRP A 116 -18.36 -18.03 3.48
C TRP A 116 -17.63 -18.46 2.21
N SER A 117 -18.30 -18.40 1.06
CA SER A 117 -17.65 -18.58 -0.24
C SER A 117 -16.55 -17.54 -0.48
N MET A 118 -16.85 -16.27 -0.22
CA MET A 118 -15.86 -15.18 -0.30
C MET A 118 -14.67 -15.44 0.62
N ILE A 119 -14.89 -15.75 1.90
CA ILE A 119 -13.82 -16.02 2.89
C ILE A 119 -12.97 -17.22 2.46
N SER A 120 -13.58 -18.30 2.01
CA SER A 120 -12.85 -19.48 1.53
C SER A 120 -11.93 -19.16 0.35
N ASP A 121 -12.43 -18.42 -0.62
CA ASP A 121 -11.67 -18.00 -1.78
C ASP A 121 -10.57 -17.00 -1.41
N LEU A 122 -10.84 -16.10 -0.48
CA LEU A 122 -9.87 -15.15 0.04
C LEU A 122 -8.68 -15.86 0.72
N VAL A 123 -8.96 -16.83 1.59
CA VAL A 123 -7.92 -17.65 2.23
C VAL A 123 -7.11 -18.43 1.17
N ARG A 124 -7.78 -18.99 0.16
CA ARG A 124 -7.11 -19.65 -0.96
C ARG A 124 -6.23 -18.68 -1.74
N PHE A 125 -6.72 -17.49 -2.04
CA PHE A 125 -5.98 -16.44 -2.75
C PHE A 125 -4.69 -16.05 -2.02
N TYR A 126 -4.77 -15.76 -0.72
CA TYR A 126 -3.58 -15.40 0.07
C TYR A 126 -2.58 -16.54 0.23
N ARG A 127 -3.05 -17.80 0.31
CA ARG A 127 -2.16 -18.97 0.39
C ARG A 127 -1.42 -19.24 -0.91
N THR A 128 -2.05 -19.00 -2.06
CA THR A 128 -1.46 -19.31 -3.37
C THR A 128 -0.78 -18.11 -4.02
N GLY A 129 -1.17 -16.88 -3.67
CA GLY A 129 -0.70 -15.65 -4.30
C GLY A 129 0.81 -15.47 -4.21
N TYR A 130 1.41 -15.77 -3.05
CA TYR A 130 2.85 -15.66 -2.86
C TYR A 130 3.64 -16.56 -3.83
N SER A 131 3.30 -17.83 -3.91
CA SER A 131 3.99 -18.78 -4.80
C SER A 131 3.80 -18.41 -6.27
N ARG A 132 2.66 -17.86 -6.63
CA ARG A 132 2.35 -17.43 -7.99
C ARG A 132 3.09 -16.15 -8.39
N ALA A 133 3.15 -15.17 -7.50
CA ALA A 133 3.91 -13.95 -7.73
C ALA A 133 5.41 -14.23 -8.00
N HIS A 134 5.94 -15.33 -7.45
CA HIS A 134 7.34 -15.75 -7.64
C HIS A 134 7.55 -16.74 -8.81
N SER A 135 6.48 -17.12 -9.50
CA SER A 135 6.58 -18.03 -10.66
C SER A 135 7.09 -17.36 -11.95
N GLY A 136 7.45 -16.09 -11.88
CA GLY A 136 7.94 -15.28 -12.99
C GLY A 136 6.88 -14.33 -13.57
N PRO A 137 7.29 -13.44 -14.47
CA PRO A 137 6.38 -12.49 -15.10
C PRO A 137 5.32 -13.24 -15.93
N THR A 138 4.10 -12.75 -15.89
CA THR A 138 2.98 -13.23 -16.69
C THR A 138 2.26 -12.04 -17.32
N ASP A 139 1.82 -12.19 -18.55
CA ASP A 139 0.95 -11.22 -19.22
C ASP A 139 -0.54 -11.42 -18.85
N GLU A 140 -0.82 -12.43 -18.01
CA GLU A 140 -2.16 -12.75 -17.56
C GLU A 140 -2.68 -11.66 -16.61
N SER A 141 -3.84 -11.12 -16.91
CA SER A 141 -4.51 -10.18 -16.01
C SER A 141 -5.06 -10.89 -14.75
N LEU A 142 -5.26 -10.13 -13.67
CA LEU A 142 -5.89 -10.66 -12.45
C LEU A 142 -7.24 -11.31 -12.74
N ALA A 143 -8.05 -10.72 -13.60
CA ALA A 143 -9.36 -11.25 -13.97
C ALA A 143 -9.28 -12.59 -14.72
N GLU A 144 -8.28 -12.79 -15.56
CA GLU A 144 -8.02 -14.06 -16.25
C GLU A 144 -7.55 -15.12 -15.27
N PHE A 145 -6.62 -14.78 -14.39
CA PHE A 145 -6.16 -15.64 -13.32
C PHE A 145 -7.30 -16.13 -12.43
N LEU A 146 -8.14 -15.22 -11.94
CA LEU A 146 -9.25 -15.57 -11.06
C LEU A 146 -10.26 -16.50 -11.75
N ARG A 147 -10.58 -16.24 -13.03
CA ARG A 147 -11.45 -17.11 -13.82
C ARG A 147 -10.85 -18.47 -14.07
N ARG A 148 -9.59 -18.53 -14.50
CA ARG A 148 -8.88 -19.79 -14.78
C ARG A 148 -8.83 -20.68 -13.54
N ASP A 149 -8.56 -20.11 -12.38
CA ASP A 149 -8.42 -20.86 -11.13
C ASP A 149 -9.77 -21.08 -10.41
N GLY A 150 -10.88 -20.67 -11.03
CA GLY A 150 -12.23 -20.95 -10.54
C GLY A 150 -12.57 -20.22 -9.24
N TYR A 151 -12.13 -18.97 -9.10
CA TYR A 151 -12.58 -18.12 -7.99
C TYR A 151 -14.03 -17.70 -8.20
N GLY A 152 -14.81 -17.72 -7.12
CA GLY A 152 -16.23 -17.36 -7.15
C GLY A 152 -16.44 -15.85 -7.32
N THR A 153 -17.66 -15.50 -7.77
CA THR A 153 -18.05 -14.08 -7.94
C THR A 153 -18.05 -13.32 -6.61
N ALA A 154 -18.25 -14.02 -5.49
CA ALA A 154 -18.31 -13.38 -4.18
C ALA A 154 -16.99 -12.71 -3.79
N VAL A 155 -15.83 -13.34 -4.01
CA VAL A 155 -14.54 -12.72 -3.70
C VAL A 155 -14.21 -11.58 -4.66
N ILE A 156 -14.63 -11.69 -5.92
CA ILE A 156 -14.38 -10.68 -6.96
C ILE A 156 -15.20 -9.40 -6.71
N GLU A 157 -16.47 -9.57 -6.33
CA GLU A 157 -17.40 -8.44 -6.19
C GLU A 157 -17.44 -7.85 -4.78
N ASP A 158 -17.08 -8.62 -3.76
CA ASP A 158 -17.24 -8.23 -2.36
C ASP A 158 -15.88 -7.99 -1.66
N HIS A 159 -14.73 -8.25 -2.33
CA HIS A 159 -13.41 -8.03 -1.74
C HIS A 159 -12.37 -7.39 -2.70
N LEU A 160 -12.27 -7.84 -3.95
CA LEU A 160 -11.30 -7.36 -4.95
C LEU A 160 -11.88 -6.24 -5.80
#